data_f6b09c03ba3e8bb97b351327cfc32f2d
#
_entry.id   f6b09c03ba3e8bb97b351327cfc32f2d
#
_cell.length_a   1.000
_cell.length_b   1.000
_cell.length_c   1.000
_cell.angle_alpha   90.00
_cell.angle_beta   90.00
_cell.angle_gamma   90.00
#
_symmetry.space_group_name_H-M   'P 1'
#
loop_
_entity.id
_entity.type
_entity.pdbx_description
1 polymer ?
#
loop_
_entity_poly.entity_id
_entity_poly.type
_entity_poly.pdbx_seq_one_letter_code
_entity_poly.pdbx_strand_id
1 'polypeptide(L)'
;LCGVDDREPLVAADADNWFVGDDMYNISTYATGNGWVTSYSSCGYNLLKAIEFATGENDSNSVAQCKILLANTVWESSMLYGDIPYSAAWNIEGTQTPKFDTQKDVFYSVIGLLDEALDGIDESNSKRIDKYDIYYTGDMAKWRRLGNSLKLKFYMYLANKEDVGDEIKAIIDGGELMNSSADDFVFPFYTTPGNQNPNYQLTVQYPDYYEYCFFANPTVLDPMKALDDPRIPIYFRANADGEYISLEASEKGSVVTDKEISENPSLCTEAVFQKNNLLRADYPDVICSYAETMFYVAEAYVRGLGVAKDLAQADAAYRKGIEASCVYNGVAAATAASFAAGVPSLSTLGGDDKALEAIASQQRIEMMMRPLEAWSNQRRTGYPALEVPASIRSFYPGIMHRWPYPEREGSVNDNVPHVDGVWTKMWFEN
;
A
#
# COMPACT_ATOMS: atom_id res chain seq x y z
N LEU A 1 -11.01 -3.91 0.61
CA LEU A 1 -9.62 -4.37 0.69
C LEU A 1 -8.76 -3.52 1.62
N CYS A 2 -9.12 -2.28 1.90
CA CYS A 2 -8.32 -1.34 2.69
C CYS A 2 -8.71 -1.23 4.16
N GLY A 3 -9.54 -2.10 4.70
CA GLY A 3 -10.15 -1.91 6.00
C GLY A 3 -11.32 -0.94 5.97
N VAL A 4 -11.86 -0.70 4.80
CA VAL A 4 -13.00 0.13 4.50
C VAL A 4 -14.00 -0.74 3.77
N ASP A 5 -15.20 -0.70 4.22
CA ASP A 5 -16.33 -1.19 3.45
C ASP A 5 -16.95 0.01 2.74
N ASP A 6 -16.95 -0.01 1.41
CA ASP A 6 -17.64 0.96 0.59
C ASP A 6 -19.12 0.53 0.56
N ARG A 7 -19.92 1.20 1.39
CA ARG A 7 -21.35 0.98 1.39
C ARG A 7 -22.03 1.89 0.38
N GLU A 8 -22.05 1.51 -0.84
CA GLU A 8 -23.28 1.84 -1.55
C GLU A 8 -24.34 0.83 -1.15
N PRO A 9 -25.55 1.29 -0.82
CA PRO A 9 -26.64 0.36 -0.56
C PRO A 9 -26.76 -0.55 -1.78
N LEU A 10 -26.82 -1.85 -1.54
CA LEU A 10 -27.30 -2.81 -2.52
C LEU A 10 -28.75 -2.47 -2.88
N VAL A 11 -28.97 -1.30 -3.46
CA VAL A 11 -30.20 -0.94 -4.11
C VAL A 11 -30.20 -1.77 -5.38
N ALA A 12 -30.96 -2.84 -5.30
CA ALA A 12 -31.24 -3.66 -6.45
C ALA A 12 -31.50 -2.76 -7.66
N ALA A 13 -30.79 -3.01 -8.75
CA ALA A 13 -31.14 -2.66 -10.10
C ALA A 13 -30.82 -1.27 -10.65
N ASP A 14 -29.89 -0.50 -10.09
CA ASP A 14 -29.31 0.57 -10.90
C ASP A 14 -27.97 0.14 -11.46
N ALA A 15 -27.94 -0.08 -12.78
CA ALA A 15 -26.76 -0.51 -13.54
C ALA A 15 -25.65 0.57 -13.58
N ASP A 16 -25.87 1.70 -12.93
CA ASP A 16 -24.95 2.84 -12.86
C ASP A 16 -24.20 2.93 -11.50
N ASN A 17 -24.31 1.91 -10.67
CA ASN A 17 -23.69 1.90 -9.33
C ASN A 17 -22.23 1.42 -9.45
N TRP A 18 -21.31 2.35 -9.51
CA TRP A 18 -19.89 2.16 -9.74
C TRP A 18 -19.14 1.54 -8.56
N PHE A 19 -19.74 1.55 -7.38
CA PHE A 19 -19.08 1.24 -6.11
C PHE A 19 -19.46 -0.12 -5.49
N VAL A 20 -20.52 -0.72 -5.94
CA VAL A 20 -21.01 -2.03 -5.44
C VAL A 20 -20.16 -3.22 -5.90
N GLY A 21 -19.06 -2.96 -6.57
CA GLY A 21 -18.34 -4.01 -7.27
C GLY A 21 -17.15 -4.60 -6.53
N ASP A 22 -16.44 -3.80 -5.75
CA ASP A 22 -15.08 -4.14 -5.37
C ASP A 22 -15.02 -5.16 -4.22
N ASP A 23 -15.84 -5.03 -3.20
CA ASP A 23 -15.97 -6.00 -2.12
C ASP A 23 -16.69 -7.30 -2.58
N MET A 24 -17.44 -7.21 -3.67
CA MET A 24 -18.10 -8.33 -4.35
C MET A 24 -17.25 -8.94 -5.47
N TYR A 25 -15.97 -8.57 -5.60
CA TYR A 25 -15.02 -9.02 -6.63
C TYR A 25 -15.47 -8.75 -8.08
N ASN A 26 -16.39 -7.82 -8.27
CA ASN A 26 -16.87 -7.42 -9.60
C ASN A 26 -16.00 -6.27 -10.17
N ILE A 27 -14.71 -6.54 -10.32
CA ILE A 27 -13.77 -5.54 -10.82
C ILE A 27 -13.88 -5.47 -12.34
N SER A 28 -14.22 -4.27 -12.83
CA SER A 28 -14.28 -3.99 -14.25
C SER A 28 -12.89 -4.01 -14.88
N THR A 29 -12.73 -4.77 -15.97
CA THR A 29 -11.50 -4.75 -16.79
C THR A 29 -11.23 -3.36 -17.40
N TYR A 30 -12.24 -2.50 -17.50
CA TYR A 30 -12.11 -1.10 -17.88
C TYR A 30 -11.39 -0.30 -16.78
N ALA A 31 -11.79 -0.43 -15.54
CA ALA A 31 -11.17 0.28 -14.40
C ALA A 31 -9.70 -0.14 -14.23
N THR A 32 -9.41 -1.45 -14.31
CA THR A 32 -8.02 -1.95 -14.26
C THR A 32 -7.18 -1.46 -15.43
N GLY A 33 -7.78 -1.25 -16.61
CA GLY A 33 -7.11 -0.75 -17.79
C GLY A 33 -6.56 0.67 -17.65
N ASN A 34 -7.21 1.54 -16.89
CA ASN A 34 -6.72 2.90 -16.67
C ASN A 34 -5.38 2.92 -15.93
N GLY A 35 -5.25 2.15 -14.84
CA GLY A 35 -4.00 2.00 -14.10
C GLY A 35 -2.88 1.43 -14.97
N TRP A 36 -3.18 0.40 -15.76
CA TRP A 36 -2.24 -0.18 -16.73
C TRP A 36 -1.70 0.85 -17.72
N VAL A 37 -2.61 1.57 -18.39
CA VAL A 37 -2.22 2.61 -19.36
C VAL A 37 -1.39 3.69 -18.71
N THR A 38 -1.77 4.15 -17.52
CA THR A 38 -1.02 5.19 -16.78
C THR A 38 0.38 4.72 -16.43
N SER A 39 0.54 3.50 -15.93
CA SER A 39 1.85 2.93 -15.57
C SER A 39 2.80 2.86 -16.77
N TYR A 40 2.31 2.43 -17.93
CA TYR A 40 3.18 2.28 -19.11
C TYR A 40 3.36 3.58 -19.90
N SER A 41 2.27 4.28 -20.25
CA SER A 41 2.34 5.43 -21.15
C SER A 41 2.74 6.72 -20.46
N SER A 42 2.28 6.94 -19.24
CA SER A 42 2.53 8.20 -18.52
C SER A 42 3.71 8.11 -17.57
N CYS A 43 3.74 7.10 -16.68
CA CYS A 43 4.81 6.98 -15.71
C CYS A 43 6.08 6.38 -16.34
N GLY A 44 6.04 5.11 -16.76
CA GLY A 44 7.21 4.38 -17.22
C GLY A 44 7.92 5.04 -18.40
N TYR A 45 7.17 5.40 -19.45
CA TYR A 45 7.76 6.05 -20.62
C TYR A 45 8.44 7.39 -20.29
N ASN A 46 7.80 8.25 -19.50
CA ASN A 46 8.38 9.55 -19.15
C ASN A 46 9.60 9.40 -18.23
N LEU A 47 9.57 8.45 -17.28
CA LEU A 47 10.73 8.17 -16.43
C LEU A 47 11.92 7.66 -17.23
N LEU A 48 11.70 6.76 -18.21
CA LEU A 48 12.76 6.30 -19.09
C LEU A 48 13.34 7.43 -19.95
N LYS A 49 12.50 8.33 -20.47
CA LYS A 49 12.98 9.51 -21.20
C LYS A 49 13.76 10.48 -20.32
N ALA A 50 13.35 10.64 -19.07
CA ALA A 50 14.10 11.46 -18.09
C ALA A 50 15.46 10.83 -17.76
N ILE A 51 15.52 9.50 -17.59
CA ILE A 51 16.79 8.75 -17.40
C ILE A 51 17.71 8.93 -18.60
N GLU A 52 17.20 8.75 -19.82
CA GLU A 52 17.97 8.93 -21.06
C GLU A 52 18.56 10.36 -21.16
N PHE A 53 17.74 11.38 -20.91
CA PHE A 53 18.18 12.77 -20.93
C PHE A 53 19.23 13.05 -19.85
N ALA A 54 18.96 12.69 -18.59
CA ALA A 54 19.88 12.92 -17.47
C ALA A 54 21.22 12.18 -17.67
N THR A 55 21.18 10.98 -18.27
CA THR A 55 22.39 10.22 -18.64
C THR A 55 23.22 11.01 -19.66
N GLY A 56 22.59 11.58 -20.69
CA GLY A 56 23.27 12.43 -21.67
C GLY A 56 23.91 13.69 -21.10
N GLU A 57 23.35 14.20 -20.00
CA GLU A 57 23.86 15.35 -19.25
C GLU A 57 24.90 14.99 -18.16
N ASN A 58 25.22 13.70 -17.98
CA ASN A 58 26.05 13.19 -16.88
C ASN A 58 25.51 13.62 -15.49
N ASP A 59 24.20 13.53 -15.32
CA ASP A 59 23.50 13.83 -14.06
C ASP A 59 23.07 12.52 -13.39
N SER A 60 24.01 11.90 -12.66
CA SER A 60 23.79 10.60 -12.03
C SER A 60 22.71 10.63 -10.94
N ASN A 61 22.56 11.75 -10.23
CA ASN A 61 21.53 11.86 -9.19
C ASN A 61 20.11 11.91 -9.78
N SER A 62 19.89 12.69 -10.86
CA SER A 62 18.60 12.67 -11.56
C SER A 62 18.27 11.31 -12.16
N VAL A 63 19.28 10.59 -12.67
CA VAL A 63 19.13 9.19 -13.11
C VAL A 63 18.69 8.32 -11.95
N ALA A 64 19.33 8.44 -10.77
CA ALA A 64 18.99 7.66 -9.58
C ALA A 64 17.57 7.94 -9.09
N GLN A 65 17.18 9.22 -8.98
CA GLN A 65 15.82 9.63 -8.60
C GLN A 65 14.77 8.99 -9.54
N CYS A 66 14.98 9.09 -10.85
CA CYS A 66 14.05 8.51 -11.83
C CYS A 66 14.03 6.98 -11.81
N LYS A 67 15.17 6.31 -11.57
CA LYS A 67 15.23 4.84 -11.46
C LYS A 67 14.49 4.34 -10.22
N ILE A 68 14.61 5.02 -9.07
CA ILE A 68 13.88 4.66 -7.85
C ILE A 68 12.36 4.77 -8.09
N LEU A 69 11.91 5.85 -8.73
CA LEU A 69 10.49 6.01 -9.10
C LEU A 69 10.03 4.92 -10.08
N LEU A 70 10.84 4.60 -11.09
CA LEU A 70 10.51 3.56 -12.06
C LEU A 70 10.43 2.18 -11.41
N ALA A 71 11.38 1.85 -10.51
CA ALA A 71 11.37 0.59 -9.78
C ALA A 71 10.08 0.43 -8.97
N ASN A 72 9.65 1.48 -8.25
CA ASN A 72 8.41 1.45 -7.49
C ASN A 72 7.18 1.31 -8.42
N THR A 73 7.11 2.07 -9.52
CA THR A 73 5.98 2.00 -10.49
C THR A 73 5.82 0.60 -11.08
N VAL A 74 6.94 -0.03 -11.46
CA VAL A 74 6.93 -1.39 -12.03
C VAL A 74 6.57 -2.43 -10.96
N TRP A 75 7.09 -2.26 -9.73
CA TRP A 75 6.73 -3.09 -8.58
C TRP A 75 5.22 -3.06 -8.33
N GLU A 76 4.61 -1.88 -8.20
CA GLU A 76 3.17 -1.71 -7.98
C GLU A 76 2.35 -2.37 -9.09
N SER A 77 2.76 -2.20 -10.35
CA SER A 77 2.09 -2.86 -11.49
C SER A 77 2.14 -4.39 -11.37
N SER A 78 3.31 -4.95 -11.01
CA SER A 78 3.44 -6.38 -10.80
C SER A 78 2.66 -6.88 -9.58
N MET A 79 2.51 -6.06 -8.52
CA MET A 79 1.69 -6.40 -7.37
C MET A 79 0.19 -6.44 -7.67
N LEU A 80 -0.26 -5.71 -8.70
CA LEU A 80 -1.65 -5.74 -9.16
C LEU A 80 -1.94 -6.89 -10.12
N TYR A 81 -1.06 -7.12 -11.10
CA TYR A 81 -1.33 -8.01 -12.23
C TYR A 81 -0.54 -9.32 -12.22
N GLY A 82 0.54 -9.43 -11.44
CA GLY A 82 1.48 -10.56 -11.46
C GLY A 82 2.53 -10.39 -12.55
N ASP A 83 2.55 -11.31 -13.53
CA ASP A 83 3.44 -11.20 -14.70
C ASP A 83 3.07 -9.98 -15.53
N ILE A 84 4.06 -9.20 -15.95
CA ILE A 84 3.84 -7.97 -16.73
C ILE A 84 4.92 -7.79 -17.81
N PRO A 85 4.66 -7.05 -18.89
CA PRO A 85 5.70 -6.63 -19.79
C PRO A 85 6.69 -5.68 -19.08
N TYR A 86 7.97 -6.03 -19.04
CA TYR A 86 9.02 -5.16 -18.51
C TYR A 86 10.25 -5.13 -19.42
N SER A 87 10.91 -6.27 -19.62
CA SER A 87 12.17 -6.32 -20.38
C SER A 87 12.02 -5.96 -21.88
N ALA A 88 10.82 -6.18 -22.44
CA ALA A 88 10.48 -5.81 -23.80
C ALA A 88 9.53 -4.61 -23.88
N ALA A 89 9.11 -4.04 -22.74
CA ALA A 89 8.26 -2.87 -22.71
C ALA A 89 8.99 -1.63 -23.24
N TRP A 90 8.23 -0.64 -23.66
CA TRP A 90 8.72 0.67 -24.18
C TRP A 90 9.62 0.60 -25.40
N ASN A 91 9.75 -0.56 -26.05
CA ASN A 91 10.51 -0.78 -27.29
C ASN A 91 9.55 -0.89 -28.49
N ILE A 92 8.87 0.20 -28.81
CA ILE A 92 7.82 0.24 -29.88
C ILE A 92 8.40 -0.10 -31.26
N GLU A 93 9.67 0.24 -31.51
CA GLU A 93 10.33 -0.08 -32.78
C GLU A 93 10.65 -1.58 -32.88
N GLY A 94 10.91 -2.24 -31.76
CA GLY A 94 11.23 -3.67 -31.70
C GLY A 94 9.99 -4.56 -31.68
N THR A 95 8.95 -4.18 -30.92
CA THR A 95 7.70 -4.94 -30.82
C THR A 95 6.52 -4.08 -30.34
N GLN A 96 5.35 -4.37 -30.90
CA GLN A 96 4.07 -3.79 -30.45
C GLN A 96 3.29 -4.76 -29.54
N THR A 97 3.76 -6.01 -29.45
CA THR A 97 3.20 -7.07 -28.61
C THR A 97 4.29 -7.62 -27.70
N PRO A 98 4.68 -6.86 -26.66
CA PRO A 98 5.79 -7.27 -25.78
C PRO A 98 5.45 -8.58 -25.07
N LYS A 99 6.49 -9.40 -24.83
CA LYS A 99 6.37 -10.56 -23.94
C LYS A 99 6.09 -10.12 -22.51
N PHE A 100 5.44 -10.96 -21.75
CA PHE A 100 5.29 -10.82 -20.30
C PHE A 100 6.49 -11.47 -19.62
N ASP A 101 7.12 -10.76 -18.72
CA ASP A 101 8.14 -11.30 -17.82
C ASP A 101 7.45 -11.85 -16.58
N THR A 102 8.00 -12.95 -16.03
CA THR A 102 7.43 -13.54 -14.81
C THR A 102 7.54 -12.56 -13.66
N GLN A 103 6.60 -12.59 -12.71
CA GLN A 103 6.64 -11.73 -11.52
C GLN A 103 7.99 -11.86 -10.78
N LYS A 104 8.56 -13.06 -10.71
CA LYS A 104 9.89 -13.31 -10.16
C LYS A 104 10.96 -12.49 -10.89
N ASP A 105 11.00 -12.56 -12.21
CA ASP A 105 12.00 -11.85 -13.01
C ASP A 105 11.82 -10.33 -12.89
N VAL A 106 10.58 -9.85 -12.84
CA VAL A 106 10.28 -8.43 -12.59
C VAL A 106 10.82 -8.00 -11.24
N PHE A 107 10.62 -8.77 -10.17
CA PHE A 107 11.10 -8.44 -8.83
C PHE A 107 12.63 -8.30 -8.79
N TYR A 108 13.37 -9.25 -9.34
CA TYR A 108 14.82 -9.15 -9.43
C TYR A 108 15.28 -7.98 -10.32
N SER A 109 14.55 -7.70 -11.39
CA SER A 109 14.88 -6.58 -12.28
C SER A 109 14.72 -5.22 -11.59
N VAL A 110 13.65 -5.01 -10.82
CA VAL A 110 13.45 -3.74 -10.10
C VAL A 110 14.41 -3.59 -8.93
N ILE A 111 14.82 -4.68 -8.27
CA ILE A 111 15.88 -4.65 -7.26
C ILE A 111 17.21 -4.26 -7.92
N GLY A 112 17.55 -4.84 -9.06
CA GLY A 112 18.75 -4.45 -9.82
C GLY A 112 18.72 -2.98 -10.26
N LEU A 113 17.54 -2.47 -10.61
CA LEU A 113 17.37 -1.05 -10.93
C LEU A 113 17.59 -0.13 -9.71
N LEU A 114 17.20 -0.59 -8.51
CA LEU A 114 17.50 0.11 -7.25
C LEU A 114 18.99 0.06 -6.93
N ASP A 115 19.68 -1.07 -7.18
CA ASP A 115 21.13 -1.18 -6.99
C ASP A 115 21.87 -0.16 -7.87
N GLU A 116 21.55 -0.13 -9.17
CA GLU A 116 22.11 0.85 -10.10
C GLU A 116 21.81 2.31 -9.68
N ALA A 117 20.63 2.57 -9.13
CA ALA A 117 20.28 3.89 -8.63
C ALA A 117 21.12 4.28 -7.42
N LEU A 118 21.24 3.38 -6.44
CA LEU A 118 22.00 3.62 -5.21
C LEU A 118 23.49 3.81 -5.47
N ASP A 119 24.06 3.04 -6.40
CA ASP A 119 25.46 3.18 -6.84
C ASP A 119 25.70 4.53 -7.56
N GLY A 120 24.68 5.07 -8.22
CA GLY A 120 24.74 6.34 -8.94
C GLY A 120 24.57 7.60 -8.07
N ILE A 121 24.11 7.47 -6.83
CA ILE A 121 23.91 8.62 -5.93
C ILE A 121 25.24 9.21 -5.47
N ASP A 122 25.45 10.48 -5.77
CA ASP A 122 26.57 11.30 -5.27
C ASP A 122 26.00 12.52 -4.55
N GLU A 123 25.96 12.45 -3.21
CA GLU A 123 25.41 13.50 -2.36
C GLU A 123 26.20 14.82 -2.45
N SER A 124 27.48 14.77 -2.87
CA SER A 124 28.34 15.94 -3.06
C SER A 124 28.09 16.66 -4.39
N ASN A 125 27.48 15.99 -5.37
CA ASN A 125 27.17 16.54 -6.68
C ASN A 125 25.92 17.42 -6.63
N SER A 126 26.01 18.65 -7.15
CA SER A 126 24.89 19.58 -7.21
C SER A 126 23.91 19.32 -8.35
N LYS A 127 24.30 18.53 -9.36
CA LYS A 127 23.39 18.11 -10.43
C LYS A 127 22.39 17.11 -9.87
N ARG A 128 21.10 17.45 -9.91
CA ARG A 128 19.97 16.63 -9.43
C ARG A 128 18.67 17.32 -9.74
N ILE A 129 17.56 16.58 -9.71
CA ILE A 129 16.24 17.20 -9.63
C ILE A 129 16.09 17.76 -8.22
N ASP A 130 15.96 19.07 -8.08
CA ASP A 130 15.88 19.78 -6.80
C ASP A 130 14.48 20.40 -6.57
N LYS A 131 14.26 21.63 -7.03
CA LYS A 131 13.01 22.37 -6.82
C LYS A 131 11.74 21.73 -7.43
N TYR A 132 11.92 20.79 -8.36
CA TYR A 132 10.84 20.02 -8.95
C TYR A 132 10.69 18.62 -8.34
N ASP A 133 11.58 18.25 -7.42
CA ASP A 133 11.44 17.08 -6.59
C ASP A 133 10.41 17.35 -5.49
N ILE A 134 9.19 16.89 -5.72
CA ILE A 134 8.06 17.06 -4.80
C ILE A 134 8.16 16.20 -3.54
N TYR A 135 9.09 15.26 -3.51
CA TYR A 135 9.25 14.32 -2.39
C TYR A 135 10.27 14.82 -1.37
N TYR A 136 11.47 15.10 -1.81
CA TYR A 136 12.60 15.42 -0.92
C TYR A 136 13.35 16.70 -1.28
N THR A 137 12.87 17.46 -2.28
CA THR A 137 13.50 18.71 -2.74
C THR A 137 15.00 18.57 -3.04
N GLY A 138 15.38 17.42 -3.62
CA GLY A 138 16.76 17.10 -4.01
C GLY A 138 17.66 16.62 -2.87
N ASP A 139 17.13 16.23 -1.72
CA ASP A 139 17.90 15.60 -0.65
C ASP A 139 18.30 14.17 -1.03
N MET A 140 19.51 14.01 -1.57
CA MET A 140 20.00 12.72 -2.06
C MET A 140 20.24 11.71 -0.94
N ALA A 141 20.48 12.14 0.30
CA ALA A 141 20.57 11.23 1.44
C ALA A 141 19.22 10.58 1.75
N LYS A 142 18.12 11.32 1.61
CA LYS A 142 16.76 10.77 1.72
C LYS A 142 16.45 9.81 0.57
N TRP A 143 16.83 10.14 -0.66
CA TRP A 143 16.68 9.25 -1.80
C TRP A 143 17.44 7.94 -1.62
N ARG A 144 18.66 7.98 -1.03
CA ARG A 144 19.43 6.79 -0.66
C ARG A 144 18.69 5.94 0.36
N ARG A 145 18.19 6.55 1.44
CA ARG A 145 17.42 5.84 2.46
C ARG A 145 16.13 5.24 1.91
N LEU A 146 15.42 5.95 1.04
CA LEU A 146 14.25 5.42 0.33
C LEU A 146 14.64 4.19 -0.50
N GLY A 147 15.67 4.29 -1.35
CA GLY A 147 16.11 3.18 -2.20
C GLY A 147 16.43 1.92 -1.39
N ASN A 148 17.14 2.05 -0.27
CA ASN A 148 17.44 0.91 0.61
C ASN A 148 16.18 0.37 1.32
N SER A 149 15.25 1.23 1.73
CA SER A 149 14.00 0.80 2.37
C SER A 149 13.08 0.08 1.38
N LEU A 150 13.01 0.53 0.12
CA LEU A 150 12.31 -0.19 -0.95
C LEU A 150 12.99 -1.54 -1.27
N LYS A 151 14.32 -1.61 -1.29
CA LYS A 151 15.01 -2.89 -1.44
C LYS A 151 14.67 -3.85 -0.31
N LEU A 152 14.69 -3.40 0.94
CA LEU A 152 14.25 -4.22 2.07
C LEU A 152 12.82 -4.73 1.85
N LYS A 153 11.88 -3.83 1.55
CA LYS A 153 10.50 -4.18 1.23
C LYS A 153 10.45 -5.28 0.17
N PHE A 154 11.11 -5.10 -0.97
CA PHE A 154 11.07 -6.06 -2.09
C PHE A 154 11.67 -7.41 -1.71
N TYR A 155 12.78 -7.44 -0.99
CA TYR A 155 13.34 -8.69 -0.48
C TYR A 155 12.45 -9.39 0.55
N MET A 156 11.68 -8.66 1.36
CA MET A 156 10.71 -9.28 2.28
C MET A 156 9.59 -10.02 1.55
N TYR A 157 9.24 -9.61 0.33
CA TYR A 157 8.31 -10.35 -0.53
C TYR A 157 8.98 -11.58 -1.17
N LEU A 158 10.23 -11.46 -1.59
CA LEU A 158 11.02 -12.59 -2.12
C LEU A 158 11.27 -13.67 -1.06
N ALA A 159 11.46 -13.29 0.19
CA ALA A 159 11.81 -14.19 1.31
C ALA A 159 10.78 -15.30 1.60
N ASN A 160 9.61 -15.26 0.98
CA ASN A 160 8.63 -16.35 1.04
C ASN A 160 8.95 -17.49 0.04
N LYS A 161 9.75 -17.22 -0.99
CA LYS A 161 10.04 -18.14 -2.09
C LYS A 161 11.53 -18.41 -2.32
N GLU A 162 12.38 -17.47 -1.92
CA GLU A 162 13.80 -17.47 -2.19
C GLU A 162 14.59 -17.29 -0.90
N ASP A 163 15.77 -17.83 -0.84
CA ASP A 163 16.72 -17.56 0.24
C ASP A 163 17.46 -16.26 -0.07
N VAL A 164 17.01 -15.20 0.55
CA VAL A 164 17.53 -13.82 0.36
C VAL A 164 17.97 -13.21 1.71
N GLY A 165 18.34 -14.08 2.65
CA GLY A 165 18.73 -13.66 3.99
C GLY A 165 20.00 -12.80 3.99
N ASP A 166 20.98 -13.12 3.17
CA ASP A 166 22.24 -12.36 3.10
C ASP A 166 22.02 -10.93 2.59
N GLU A 167 21.11 -10.75 1.63
CA GLU A 167 20.75 -9.45 1.09
C GLU A 167 19.99 -8.61 2.12
N ILE A 168 19.01 -9.21 2.82
CA ILE A 168 18.29 -8.55 3.90
C ILE A 168 19.26 -8.12 5.01
N LYS A 169 20.17 -9.01 5.39
CA LYS A 169 21.20 -8.71 6.39
C LYS A 169 22.09 -7.53 5.95
N ALA A 170 22.57 -7.54 4.72
CA ALA A 170 23.41 -6.48 4.20
C ALA A 170 22.72 -5.10 4.25
N ILE A 171 21.43 -5.05 3.95
CA ILE A 171 20.63 -3.82 4.03
C ILE A 171 20.46 -3.36 5.48
N ILE A 172 20.11 -4.25 6.41
CA ILE A 172 19.91 -3.90 7.82
C ILE A 172 21.22 -3.46 8.47
N ASP A 173 22.31 -4.18 8.23
CA ASP A 173 23.64 -3.87 8.78
C ASP A 173 24.23 -2.58 8.18
N GLY A 174 23.88 -2.26 6.93
CA GLY A 174 24.26 -1.02 6.25
C GLY A 174 23.75 0.23 6.95
N GLY A 175 22.61 0.14 7.65
CA GLY A 175 22.06 1.22 8.49
C GLY A 175 21.56 2.43 7.71
N GLU A 176 21.44 2.34 6.39
CA GLU A 176 20.97 3.43 5.51
C GLU A 176 19.50 3.27 5.13
N LEU A 177 18.68 2.77 6.06
CA LEU A 177 17.22 2.75 5.96
C LEU A 177 16.62 4.10 6.36
N MET A 178 15.34 4.33 6.03
CA MET A 178 14.58 5.44 6.62
C MET A 178 14.79 5.45 8.13
N ASN A 179 15.01 6.63 8.71
CA ASN A 179 15.36 6.78 10.12
C ASN A 179 14.32 7.55 10.94
N SER A 180 13.36 8.16 10.28
CA SER A 180 12.22 8.86 10.89
C SER A 180 11.14 9.11 9.85
N SER A 181 9.94 9.54 10.27
CA SER A 181 8.86 9.92 9.36
C SER A 181 9.18 11.16 8.49
N ALA A 182 10.30 11.86 8.75
CA ALA A 182 10.78 12.89 7.83
C ALA A 182 11.37 12.30 6.52
N ASP A 183 11.60 11.00 6.48
CA ASP A 183 12.05 10.27 5.30
C ASP A 183 10.89 9.58 4.55
N ASP A 184 9.65 9.69 5.06
CA ASP A 184 8.50 9.06 4.42
C ASP A 184 8.38 9.50 2.95
N PHE A 185 8.15 8.54 2.07
CA PHE A 185 7.94 8.77 0.66
C PHE A 185 6.47 9.04 0.41
N VAL A 186 6.14 10.32 0.27
CA VAL A 186 4.78 10.83 0.31
C VAL A 186 4.49 11.73 -0.89
N PHE A 187 3.43 11.45 -1.63
CA PHE A 187 2.92 12.36 -2.64
C PHE A 187 2.01 13.41 -1.96
N PRO A 188 2.34 14.70 -2.03
CA PRO A 188 1.57 15.73 -1.35
C PRO A 188 0.30 16.09 -2.14
N PHE A 189 -0.81 16.24 -1.43
CA PHE A 189 -2.00 16.95 -1.90
C PHE A 189 -2.13 18.30 -1.20
N TYR A 190 -2.96 19.17 -1.74
CA TYR A 190 -3.09 20.56 -1.27
C TYR A 190 -4.56 20.95 -1.14
N THR A 191 -4.85 21.99 -0.37
CA THR A 191 -6.23 22.52 -0.24
C THR A 191 -6.70 23.29 -1.47
N THR A 192 -5.79 23.63 -2.39
CA THR A 192 -6.10 24.36 -3.63
C THR A 192 -6.93 23.49 -4.57
N PRO A 193 -8.07 23.96 -5.10
CA PRO A 193 -8.85 23.24 -6.08
C PRO A 193 -8.01 22.74 -7.27
N GLY A 194 -8.22 21.48 -7.68
CA GLY A 194 -7.46 20.82 -8.72
C GLY A 194 -6.23 20.05 -8.23
N ASN A 195 -5.76 20.31 -6.99
CA ASN A 195 -4.62 19.61 -6.37
C ASN A 195 -5.02 18.91 -5.07
N GLN A 196 -6.31 18.66 -4.90
CA GLN A 196 -6.87 18.06 -3.70
C GLN A 196 -6.85 16.52 -3.79
N ASN A 197 -6.81 15.86 -2.63
CA ASN A 197 -6.91 14.40 -2.55
C ASN A 197 -8.20 13.92 -3.26
N PRO A 198 -8.13 12.88 -4.11
CA PRO A 198 -9.29 12.35 -4.83
C PRO A 198 -10.44 11.92 -3.91
N ASN A 199 -10.15 11.28 -2.76
CA ASN A 199 -11.20 10.87 -1.83
C ASN A 199 -11.94 12.08 -1.23
N TYR A 200 -11.22 13.17 -0.95
CA TYR A 200 -11.87 14.43 -0.56
C TYR A 200 -12.76 14.98 -1.68
N GLN A 201 -12.29 14.93 -2.93
CA GLN A 201 -13.09 15.40 -4.06
C GLN A 201 -14.41 14.64 -4.20
N LEU A 202 -14.40 13.33 -3.96
CA LEU A 202 -15.61 12.52 -3.93
C LEU A 202 -16.58 13.01 -2.85
N THR A 203 -16.11 13.32 -1.63
CA THR A 203 -16.98 13.82 -0.54
C THR A 203 -17.59 15.20 -0.85
N VAL A 204 -16.91 16.02 -1.65
CA VAL A 204 -17.41 17.33 -2.09
C VAL A 204 -18.41 17.20 -3.24
N GLN A 205 -18.11 16.32 -4.20
CA GLN A 205 -18.96 16.08 -5.38
C GLN A 205 -20.26 15.38 -5.00
N TYR A 206 -20.22 14.51 -4.00
CA TYR A 206 -21.36 13.70 -3.54
C TYR A 206 -21.53 13.78 -2.03
N PRO A 207 -21.80 14.96 -1.46
CA PRO A 207 -21.77 15.19 -0.02
C PRO A 207 -22.81 14.38 0.77
N ASP A 208 -23.92 14.02 0.12
CA ASP A 208 -25.03 13.28 0.73
C ASP A 208 -24.76 11.75 0.77
N TYR A 209 -23.74 11.28 0.06
CA TYR A 209 -23.42 9.86 -0.07
C TYR A 209 -22.09 9.50 0.60
N TYR A 210 -21.00 10.18 0.24
CA TYR A 210 -19.65 9.75 0.60
C TYR A 210 -19.20 10.01 2.03
N GLU A 211 -19.89 10.88 2.78
CA GLU A 211 -19.56 11.05 4.20
C GLU A 211 -19.82 9.78 5.02
N TYR A 212 -20.73 8.93 4.54
CA TYR A 212 -21.19 7.71 5.20
C TYR A 212 -20.91 6.43 4.41
N CYS A 213 -20.11 6.51 3.34
CA CYS A 213 -19.76 5.35 2.52
C CYS A 213 -18.54 4.59 3.02
N PHE A 214 -17.71 5.20 3.88
CA PHE A 214 -16.47 4.59 4.37
C PHE A 214 -16.63 4.17 5.82
N PHE A 215 -16.86 2.88 6.01
CA PHE A 215 -17.08 2.29 7.34
C PHE A 215 -15.82 1.62 7.88
N ALA A 216 -15.73 1.54 9.21
CA ALA A 216 -14.66 0.83 9.87
C ALA A 216 -14.80 -0.68 9.67
N ASN A 217 -13.80 -1.30 9.05
CA ASN A 217 -13.75 -2.75 8.88
C ASN A 217 -13.19 -3.43 10.14
N PRO A 218 -13.73 -4.60 10.56
CA PRO A 218 -13.28 -5.30 11.77
C PRO A 218 -11.80 -5.69 11.71
N THR A 219 -11.23 -5.96 10.53
CA THR A 219 -9.80 -6.28 10.40
C THR A 219 -8.86 -5.13 10.80
N VAL A 220 -9.39 -3.90 10.92
CA VAL A 220 -8.65 -2.72 11.39
C VAL A 220 -9.15 -2.29 12.77
N LEU A 221 -10.46 -2.06 12.91
CA LEU A 221 -10.99 -1.47 14.14
C LEU A 221 -10.91 -2.41 15.35
N ASP A 222 -11.18 -3.71 15.18
CA ASP A 222 -11.21 -4.62 16.34
C ASP A 222 -9.83 -4.83 16.98
N PRO A 223 -8.72 -5.02 16.21
CA PRO A 223 -7.37 -5.00 16.79
C PRO A 223 -7.02 -3.68 17.48
N MET A 224 -7.46 -2.54 16.94
CA MET A 224 -7.24 -1.24 17.57
C MET A 224 -7.99 -1.13 18.91
N LYS A 225 -9.25 -1.59 18.97
CA LYS A 225 -10.04 -1.63 20.22
C LYS A 225 -9.43 -2.55 21.26
N ALA A 226 -8.91 -3.70 20.84
CA ALA A 226 -8.28 -4.66 21.74
C ALA A 226 -7.03 -4.10 22.45
N LEU A 227 -6.41 -3.08 21.90
CA LEU A 227 -5.21 -2.42 22.43
C LEU A 227 -5.48 -1.02 23.01
N ASP A 228 -6.72 -0.53 23.01
CA ASP A 228 -7.05 0.87 23.34
C ASP A 228 -6.25 1.87 22.49
N ASP A 229 -6.14 1.62 21.17
CA ASP A 229 -5.28 2.35 20.26
C ASP A 229 -5.70 3.83 20.13
N PRO A 230 -4.82 4.78 20.41
CA PRO A 230 -5.14 6.21 20.38
C PRO A 230 -5.44 6.75 18.97
N ARG A 231 -5.19 5.98 17.91
CA ARG A 231 -5.54 6.33 16.52
C ARG A 231 -7.02 6.12 16.22
N ILE A 232 -7.80 5.39 17.04
CA ILE A 232 -9.24 5.14 16.79
C ILE A 232 -10.00 6.45 16.52
N PRO A 233 -10.01 7.45 17.39
CA PRO A 233 -10.79 8.69 17.14
C PRO A 233 -10.19 9.58 16.04
N ILE A 234 -8.97 9.27 15.60
CA ILE A 234 -8.30 9.95 14.49
C ILE A 234 -8.73 9.35 13.15
N TYR A 235 -8.86 8.03 13.10
CA TYR A 235 -9.27 7.31 11.89
C TYR A 235 -10.80 7.32 11.72
N PHE A 236 -11.53 7.16 12.82
CA PHE A 236 -12.96 6.93 12.78
C PHE A 236 -13.73 7.96 13.62
N ARG A 237 -14.93 8.25 13.16
CA ARG A 237 -15.95 8.94 13.92
C ARG A 237 -16.87 7.87 14.53
N ALA A 238 -17.12 7.98 15.83
CA ALA A 238 -18.09 7.13 16.50
C ALA A 238 -19.49 7.29 15.90
N ASN A 239 -20.33 6.29 16.08
CA ASN A 239 -21.76 6.36 15.75
C ASN A 239 -22.51 7.38 16.64
N ALA A 240 -23.83 7.48 16.48
CA ALA A 240 -24.65 8.44 17.24
C ALA A 240 -24.66 8.19 18.76
N ASP A 241 -24.42 6.96 19.19
CA ASP A 241 -24.34 6.56 20.59
C ASP A 241 -22.94 6.76 21.21
N GLY A 242 -21.98 7.24 20.42
CA GLY A 242 -20.59 7.44 20.82
C GLY A 242 -19.75 6.15 20.79
N GLU A 243 -20.22 5.12 20.12
CA GLU A 243 -19.56 3.82 20.03
C GLU A 243 -18.79 3.66 18.71
N TYR A 244 -17.74 2.86 18.73
CA TYR A 244 -17.01 2.41 17.56
C TYR A 244 -17.40 0.96 17.25
N ILE A 245 -18.27 0.78 16.27
CA ILE A 245 -18.75 -0.51 15.80
C ILE A 245 -18.27 -0.71 14.37
N SER A 246 -17.60 -1.85 14.11
CA SER A 246 -17.13 -2.24 12.79
C SER A 246 -18.25 -2.89 11.96
N LEU A 247 -18.04 -2.94 10.64
CA LEU A 247 -18.90 -3.62 9.70
C LEU A 247 -18.09 -4.58 8.86
N GLU A 248 -18.56 -5.83 8.77
CA GLU A 248 -17.99 -6.82 7.85
C GLU A 248 -18.24 -6.45 6.38
N ALA A 249 -17.26 -6.71 5.53
CA ALA A 249 -17.40 -6.54 4.08
C ALA A 249 -18.61 -7.35 3.58
N SER A 250 -19.38 -6.76 2.66
CA SER A 250 -20.62 -7.33 2.11
C SER A 250 -21.78 -7.57 3.10
N GLU A 251 -21.63 -7.25 4.36
CA GLU A 251 -22.79 -7.17 5.24
C GLU A 251 -23.63 -5.95 4.92
N LYS A 252 -24.95 -6.15 4.90
CA LYS A 252 -25.85 -5.01 4.93
C LYS A 252 -25.73 -4.42 6.32
N GLY A 253 -25.12 -3.24 6.41
CA GLY A 253 -25.23 -2.46 7.60
C GLY A 253 -26.66 -2.04 7.90
N SER A 254 -26.80 -1.02 8.73
CA SER A 254 -28.12 -0.43 9.01
C SER A 254 -28.87 -0.30 7.69
N VAL A 255 -30.05 -0.89 7.60
CA VAL A 255 -30.83 -1.07 6.36
C VAL A 255 -31.42 0.28 5.91
N VAL A 256 -30.57 1.29 5.79
CA VAL A 256 -30.95 2.64 5.40
C VAL A 256 -30.02 3.08 4.27
N THR A 257 -30.56 3.85 3.37
CA THR A 257 -29.74 4.45 2.30
C THR A 257 -28.80 5.50 2.88
N ASP A 258 -27.68 5.75 2.22
CA ASP A 258 -26.76 6.82 2.64
C ASP A 258 -27.44 8.18 2.72
N LYS A 259 -28.42 8.42 1.87
CA LYS A 259 -29.25 9.63 1.95
C LYS A 259 -30.02 9.72 3.27
N GLU A 260 -30.64 8.62 3.71
CA GLU A 260 -31.37 8.60 4.99
C GLU A 260 -30.41 8.77 6.17
N ILE A 261 -29.20 8.19 6.10
CA ILE A 261 -28.15 8.41 7.12
C ILE A 261 -27.69 9.87 7.10
N SER A 262 -27.50 10.47 5.91
CA SER A 262 -27.11 11.88 5.78
C SER A 262 -28.17 12.83 6.37
N GLU A 263 -29.45 12.53 6.17
CA GLU A 263 -30.57 13.28 6.74
C GLU A 263 -30.73 13.04 8.26
N ASN A 264 -30.40 11.84 8.73
CA ASN A 264 -30.48 11.46 10.14
C ASN A 264 -29.31 10.54 10.54
N PRO A 265 -28.17 11.10 10.97
CA PRO A 265 -26.97 10.33 11.34
C PRO A 265 -27.18 9.26 12.41
N SER A 266 -28.23 9.36 13.22
CA SER A 266 -28.57 8.35 14.25
C SER A 266 -28.97 6.99 13.66
N LEU A 267 -29.26 6.94 12.38
CA LEU A 267 -29.56 5.68 11.68
C LEU A 267 -28.28 4.89 11.36
N CYS A 268 -27.11 5.53 11.39
CA CYS A 268 -25.82 4.85 11.21
C CYS A 268 -25.37 4.24 12.53
N THR A 269 -25.38 2.92 12.62
CA THR A 269 -25.00 2.18 13.83
C THR A 269 -23.51 1.87 13.89
N GLU A 270 -22.79 2.09 12.79
CA GLU A 270 -21.35 1.76 12.67
C GLU A 270 -20.48 3.00 12.67
N ALA A 271 -19.19 2.80 12.94
CA ALA A 271 -18.19 3.85 12.85
C ALA A 271 -17.81 4.12 11.38
N VAL A 272 -17.69 5.38 11.02
CA VAL A 272 -17.30 5.86 9.68
C VAL A 272 -15.96 6.58 9.75
N PHE A 273 -15.34 6.80 8.58
CA PHE A 273 -14.07 7.55 8.49
C PHE A 273 -14.19 8.96 9.06
N GLN A 274 -13.11 9.41 9.71
CA GLN A 274 -13.02 10.77 10.23
C GLN A 274 -12.77 11.75 9.08
N LYS A 275 -13.83 12.48 8.69
CA LYS A 275 -13.83 13.42 7.57
C LYS A 275 -12.71 14.47 7.66
N ASN A 276 -12.48 15.00 8.86
CA ASN A 276 -11.49 16.05 9.08
C ASN A 276 -10.04 15.54 9.15
N ASN A 277 -9.84 14.24 9.00
CA ASN A 277 -8.52 13.63 8.93
C ASN A 277 -8.34 12.82 7.64
N LEU A 278 -8.84 11.60 7.57
CA LEU A 278 -8.60 10.70 6.45
C LEU A 278 -9.16 11.22 5.11
N LEU A 279 -10.25 11.98 5.16
CA LEU A 279 -10.93 12.53 3.99
C LEU A 279 -10.70 14.04 3.84
N ARG A 280 -9.63 14.62 4.39
CA ARG A 280 -9.30 16.02 4.19
C ARG A 280 -8.66 16.27 2.81
N ALA A 281 -8.78 17.50 2.32
CA ALA A 281 -8.33 17.88 0.97
C ALA A 281 -6.82 17.69 0.74
N ASP A 282 -6.02 17.86 1.78
CA ASP A 282 -4.57 17.76 1.76
C ASP A 282 -4.05 16.46 2.40
N TYR A 283 -4.92 15.43 2.54
CA TYR A 283 -4.47 14.13 3.01
C TYR A 283 -3.47 13.55 1.99
N PRO A 284 -2.23 13.27 2.40
CA PRO A 284 -1.21 12.83 1.47
C PRO A 284 -1.38 11.36 1.06
N ASP A 285 -0.81 11.00 -0.08
CA ASP A 285 -0.66 9.60 -0.46
C ASP A 285 0.71 9.09 0.01
N VAL A 286 0.70 8.18 0.98
CA VAL A 286 1.92 7.58 1.54
C VAL A 286 2.30 6.35 0.74
N ILE A 287 3.40 6.42 0.01
CA ILE A 287 3.86 5.33 -0.87
C ILE A 287 4.75 4.35 -0.09
N CYS A 288 5.66 4.87 0.74
CA CYS A 288 6.48 4.07 1.63
C CYS A 288 6.78 4.86 2.90
N SER A 289 6.68 4.24 4.07
CA SER A 289 6.87 4.92 5.35
C SER A 289 8.04 4.35 6.18
N TYR A 290 8.54 5.17 7.06
CA TYR A 290 9.47 4.73 8.11
C TYR A 290 8.82 3.67 9.03
N ALA A 291 7.56 3.85 9.36
CA ALA A 291 6.83 2.89 10.19
C ALA A 291 6.76 1.50 9.52
N GLU A 292 6.38 1.45 8.23
CA GLU A 292 6.39 0.23 7.41
C GLU A 292 7.77 -0.42 7.39
N THR A 293 8.83 0.38 7.18
CA THR A 293 10.22 -0.09 7.17
C THR A 293 10.60 -0.76 8.50
N MET A 294 10.19 -0.15 9.63
CA MET A 294 10.47 -0.73 10.95
C MET A 294 9.72 -2.05 11.19
N PHE A 295 8.54 -2.21 10.65
CA PHE A 295 7.82 -3.49 10.73
C PHE A 295 8.49 -4.59 9.91
N TYR A 296 9.06 -4.27 8.73
CA TYR A 296 9.88 -5.25 7.99
C TYR A 296 11.15 -5.64 8.75
N VAL A 297 11.82 -4.70 9.40
CA VAL A 297 12.97 -5.01 10.28
C VAL A 297 12.55 -5.91 11.45
N ALA A 298 11.41 -5.62 12.08
CA ALA A 298 10.88 -6.47 13.16
C ALA A 298 10.61 -7.90 12.67
N GLU A 299 9.96 -8.04 11.52
CA GLU A 299 9.69 -9.35 10.92
C GLU A 299 10.97 -10.11 10.57
N ALA A 300 11.99 -9.43 10.03
CA ALA A 300 13.27 -10.05 9.71
C ALA A 300 13.93 -10.67 10.95
N TYR A 301 13.90 -10.00 12.09
CA TYR A 301 14.41 -10.54 13.37
C TYR A 301 13.55 -11.67 13.95
N VAL A 302 12.22 -11.63 13.81
CA VAL A 302 11.35 -12.75 14.24
C VAL A 302 11.63 -14.00 13.41
N ARG A 303 11.73 -13.84 12.07
CA ARG A 303 11.96 -14.95 11.13
C ARG A 303 13.43 -15.41 11.08
N GLY A 304 14.37 -14.59 11.53
CA GLY A 304 15.79 -14.88 11.39
C GLY A 304 16.29 -14.80 9.95
N LEU A 305 15.79 -13.85 9.17
CA LEU A 305 16.15 -13.66 7.74
C LEU A 305 17.54 -13.00 7.64
N GLY A 306 18.58 -13.82 7.46
CA GLY A 306 19.98 -13.40 7.39
C GLY A 306 20.55 -12.83 8.70
N VAL A 307 19.73 -12.32 9.58
CA VAL A 307 20.06 -11.90 10.94
C VAL A 307 19.76 -13.02 11.94
N ALA A 308 20.49 -13.10 13.03
CA ALA A 308 20.15 -14.03 14.10
C ALA A 308 18.74 -13.67 14.63
N LYS A 309 17.89 -14.68 14.83
CA LYS A 309 16.59 -14.49 15.45
C LYS A 309 16.75 -13.82 16.82
N ASP A 310 16.13 -12.65 16.97
CA ASP A 310 16.22 -11.82 18.19
C ASP A 310 14.90 -11.09 18.43
N LEU A 311 14.10 -11.62 19.35
CA LEU A 311 12.81 -11.03 19.69
C LEU A 311 12.92 -9.70 20.43
N ALA A 312 14.08 -9.36 21.03
CA ALA A 312 14.29 -8.05 21.65
C ALA A 312 14.52 -6.98 20.59
N GLN A 313 15.32 -7.27 19.55
CA GLN A 313 15.50 -6.39 18.41
C GLN A 313 14.20 -6.25 17.60
N ALA A 314 13.49 -7.35 17.39
CA ALA A 314 12.18 -7.34 16.78
C ALA A 314 11.20 -6.42 17.51
N ASP A 315 11.10 -6.56 18.85
CA ASP A 315 10.22 -5.76 19.70
C ASP A 315 10.60 -4.27 19.66
N ALA A 316 11.89 -3.95 19.66
CA ALA A 316 12.38 -2.58 19.56
C ALA A 316 11.98 -1.94 18.22
N ALA A 317 12.13 -2.65 17.09
CA ALA A 317 11.71 -2.17 15.78
C ALA A 317 10.16 -2.07 15.67
N TYR A 318 9.44 -3.06 16.18
CA TYR A 318 7.98 -3.10 16.23
C TYR A 318 7.40 -1.87 16.95
N ARG A 319 7.93 -1.53 18.14
CA ARG A 319 7.50 -0.36 18.91
C ARG A 319 7.82 0.95 18.20
N LYS A 320 8.99 1.06 17.54
CA LYS A 320 9.33 2.22 16.71
C LYS A 320 8.32 2.41 15.57
N GLY A 321 7.93 1.34 14.89
CA GLY A 321 6.91 1.39 13.85
C GLY A 321 5.56 1.89 14.38
N ILE A 322 5.10 1.37 15.53
CA ILE A 322 3.86 1.81 16.17
C ILE A 322 3.93 3.29 16.56
N GLU A 323 4.99 3.70 17.24
CA GLU A 323 5.17 5.10 17.68
C GLU A 323 5.18 6.05 16.49
N ALA A 324 5.94 5.72 15.44
CA ALA A 324 6.02 6.52 14.22
C ALA A 324 4.66 6.65 13.53
N SER A 325 3.92 5.55 13.38
CA SER A 325 2.57 5.56 12.80
C SER A 325 1.59 6.40 13.63
N CYS A 326 1.65 6.33 14.95
CA CYS A 326 0.83 7.16 15.83
C CYS A 326 1.14 8.66 15.65
N VAL A 327 2.43 9.04 15.68
CA VAL A 327 2.85 10.43 15.54
C VAL A 327 2.51 10.98 14.16
N TYR A 328 2.75 10.21 13.11
CA TYR A 328 2.41 10.59 11.73
C TYR A 328 0.92 10.93 11.59
N ASN A 329 0.06 10.16 12.23
CA ASN A 329 -1.39 10.36 12.21
C ASN A 329 -1.90 11.43 13.21
N GLY A 330 -1.02 12.13 13.91
CA GLY A 330 -1.37 13.25 14.76
C GLY A 330 -1.61 12.92 16.23
N VAL A 331 -1.28 11.70 16.67
CA VAL A 331 -1.23 11.38 18.11
C VAL A 331 -0.07 12.14 18.74
N ALA A 332 -0.30 12.78 19.88
CA ALA A 332 0.75 13.48 20.60
C ALA A 332 1.93 12.54 20.93
N ALA A 333 3.16 12.98 20.72
CA ALA A 333 4.36 12.14 20.84
C ALA A 333 4.45 11.38 22.19
N ALA A 334 4.12 12.05 23.30
CA ALA A 334 4.13 11.41 24.62
C ALA A 334 3.07 10.27 24.73
N THR A 335 1.90 10.45 24.13
CA THR A 335 0.84 9.43 24.08
C THR A 335 1.27 8.28 23.16
N ALA A 336 1.85 8.58 22.00
CA ALA A 336 2.36 7.60 21.05
C ALA A 336 3.44 6.71 21.69
N ALA A 337 4.43 7.32 22.35
CA ALA A 337 5.48 6.61 23.05
C ALA A 337 4.93 5.74 24.20
N SER A 338 3.98 6.27 24.99
CA SER A 338 3.33 5.51 26.07
C SER A 338 2.54 4.32 25.55
N PHE A 339 1.77 4.52 24.46
CA PHE A 339 1.01 3.45 23.80
C PHE A 339 1.95 2.38 23.25
N ALA A 340 2.96 2.77 22.47
CA ALA A 340 3.95 1.84 21.91
C ALA A 340 4.68 1.04 23.00
N ALA A 341 5.00 1.66 24.13
CA ALA A 341 5.59 0.96 25.27
C ALA A 341 4.61 -0.01 25.97
N GLY A 342 3.31 0.29 25.93
CA GLY A 342 2.25 -0.49 26.59
C GLY A 342 1.77 -1.71 25.82
N VAL A 343 2.00 -1.79 24.49
CA VAL A 343 1.58 -2.97 23.73
C VAL A 343 2.31 -4.24 24.20
N PRO A 344 1.68 -5.43 24.13
CA PRO A 344 2.32 -6.69 24.50
C PRO A 344 3.65 -6.90 23.76
N SER A 345 4.70 -7.32 24.48
CA SER A 345 5.97 -7.66 23.84
C SER A 345 5.83 -8.90 22.96
N LEU A 346 6.45 -8.88 21.77
CA LEU A 346 6.43 -10.00 20.82
C LEU A 346 6.87 -11.32 21.47
N SER A 347 7.81 -11.27 22.43
CA SER A 347 8.27 -12.45 23.16
C SER A 347 7.23 -13.08 24.09
N THR A 348 6.16 -12.35 24.43
CA THR A 348 5.11 -12.81 25.36
C THR A 348 3.88 -13.36 24.66
N LEU A 349 3.81 -13.29 23.33
CA LEU A 349 2.61 -13.66 22.53
C LEU A 349 2.46 -15.17 22.32
N GLY A 350 3.45 -15.98 22.71
CA GLY A 350 3.33 -17.44 22.66
C GLY A 350 3.84 -18.10 21.37
N GLY A 351 4.72 -17.44 20.65
CA GLY A 351 5.43 -18.00 19.50
C GLY A 351 5.57 -17.05 18.32
N ASP A 352 6.34 -17.49 17.32
CA ASP A 352 6.67 -16.67 16.16
C ASP A 352 5.44 -16.29 15.33
N ASP A 353 4.53 -17.25 15.11
CA ASP A 353 3.31 -16.98 14.34
C ASP A 353 2.47 -15.86 14.97
N LYS A 354 2.38 -15.85 16.29
CA LYS A 354 1.68 -14.78 17.01
C LYS A 354 2.42 -13.45 17.00
N ALA A 355 3.75 -13.48 16.99
CA ALA A 355 4.56 -12.28 16.83
C ALA A 355 4.39 -11.71 15.39
N LEU A 356 4.41 -12.56 14.37
CA LEU A 356 4.17 -12.16 12.98
C LEU A 356 2.75 -11.62 12.75
N GLU A 357 1.74 -12.27 13.36
CA GLU A 357 0.35 -11.78 13.33
C GLU A 357 0.23 -10.39 13.95
N ALA A 358 0.89 -10.14 15.10
CA ALA A 358 0.88 -8.84 15.75
C ALA A 358 1.58 -7.75 14.91
N ILE A 359 2.72 -8.07 14.28
CA ILE A 359 3.41 -7.17 13.35
C ILE A 359 2.51 -6.86 12.16
N ALA A 360 1.94 -7.87 11.52
CA ALA A 360 1.06 -7.70 10.36
C ALA A 360 -0.21 -6.90 10.70
N SER A 361 -0.76 -7.07 11.90
CA SER A 361 -1.89 -6.27 12.39
C SER A 361 -1.53 -4.79 12.51
N GLN A 362 -0.35 -4.46 13.07
CA GLN A 362 0.09 -3.06 13.17
C GLN A 362 0.45 -2.48 11.80
N GLN A 363 1.02 -3.27 10.88
CA GLN A 363 1.20 -2.86 9.49
C GLN A 363 -0.16 -2.56 8.82
N ARG A 364 -1.16 -3.40 9.03
CA ARG A 364 -2.51 -3.18 8.50
C ARG A 364 -3.11 -1.86 8.98
N ILE A 365 -2.95 -1.54 10.28
CA ILE A 365 -3.42 -0.28 10.86
C ILE A 365 -2.63 0.92 10.30
N GLU A 366 -1.32 0.78 10.15
CA GLU A 366 -0.46 1.82 9.56
C GLU A 366 -0.82 2.07 8.09
N MET A 367 -1.13 1.02 7.34
CA MET A 367 -1.50 1.08 5.92
C MET A 367 -2.95 1.56 5.68
N MET A 368 -3.57 2.19 6.66
CA MET A 368 -4.86 2.87 6.50
C MET A 368 -4.77 3.90 5.37
N MET A 369 -5.68 3.91 4.42
CA MET A 369 -5.65 4.69 3.18
C MET A 369 -4.55 4.31 2.17
N ARG A 370 -3.89 3.15 2.36
CA ARG A 370 -2.86 2.59 1.47
C ARG A 370 -3.31 1.21 0.95
N PRO A 371 -4.31 1.16 0.07
CA PRO A 371 -4.99 -0.09 -0.27
C PRO A 371 -4.08 -1.13 -0.93
N LEU A 372 -3.20 -0.71 -1.83
CA LEU A 372 -2.29 -1.62 -2.52
C LEU A 372 -1.31 -2.28 -1.55
N GLU A 373 -0.72 -1.49 -0.64
CA GLU A 373 0.21 -1.98 0.38
C GLU A 373 -0.47 -2.93 1.35
N ALA A 374 -1.63 -2.55 1.88
CA ALA A 374 -2.41 -3.36 2.81
C ALA A 374 -2.82 -4.70 2.18
N TRP A 375 -3.29 -4.69 0.93
CA TRP A 375 -3.65 -5.89 0.19
C TRP A 375 -2.43 -6.75 -0.14
N SER A 376 -1.36 -6.14 -0.59
CA SER A 376 -0.11 -6.85 -0.92
C SER A 376 0.51 -7.50 0.32
N ASN A 377 0.52 -6.79 1.44
CA ASN A 377 1.05 -7.31 2.70
C ASN A 377 0.18 -8.46 3.25
N GLN A 378 -1.15 -8.36 3.14
CA GLN A 378 -2.06 -9.44 3.51
C GLN A 378 -1.79 -10.71 2.68
N ARG A 379 -1.64 -10.59 1.35
CA ARG A 379 -1.31 -11.71 0.46
C ARG A 379 0.06 -12.33 0.80
N ARG A 380 1.03 -11.49 1.17
CA ARG A 380 2.38 -11.92 1.55
C ARG A 380 2.41 -12.67 2.88
N THR A 381 1.69 -12.17 3.87
CA THR A 381 1.76 -12.66 5.25
C THR A 381 0.66 -13.66 5.60
N GLY A 382 -0.46 -13.62 4.88
CA GLY A 382 -1.69 -14.35 5.24
C GLY A 382 -2.48 -13.68 6.38
N TYR A 383 -2.05 -12.52 6.88
CA TYR A 383 -2.73 -11.80 7.96
C TYR A 383 -3.29 -10.45 7.51
N PRO A 384 -4.53 -10.12 7.92
CA PRO A 384 -5.48 -10.99 8.61
C PRO A 384 -5.91 -12.16 7.71
N ALA A 385 -6.30 -13.29 8.32
CA ALA A 385 -6.91 -14.38 7.57
C ALA A 385 -8.26 -13.88 7.02
N LEU A 386 -8.40 -13.91 5.69
CA LEU A 386 -9.60 -13.45 5.00
C LEU A 386 -10.37 -14.64 4.43
N GLU A 387 -11.68 -14.54 4.44
CA GLU A 387 -12.59 -15.47 3.78
C GLU A 387 -13.33 -14.77 2.64
N VAL A 388 -13.79 -15.56 1.68
CA VAL A 388 -14.70 -15.03 0.65
C VAL A 388 -16.00 -14.59 1.31
N PRO A 389 -16.47 -13.36 1.07
CA PRO A 389 -17.73 -12.88 1.63
C PRO A 389 -18.89 -13.87 1.40
N ALA A 390 -19.71 -14.08 2.41
CA ALA A 390 -20.76 -15.10 2.39
C ALA A 390 -21.73 -14.95 1.20
N SER A 391 -22.01 -13.70 0.81
CA SER A 391 -22.92 -13.36 -0.30
C SER A 391 -22.43 -13.82 -1.68
N ILE A 392 -21.10 -13.95 -1.87
CA ILE A 392 -20.52 -14.31 -3.17
C ILE A 392 -19.75 -15.65 -3.14
N ARG A 393 -19.70 -16.33 -2.00
CA ARG A 393 -18.94 -17.58 -1.80
C ARG A 393 -19.30 -18.68 -2.79
N SER A 394 -20.53 -18.69 -3.32
CA SER A 394 -20.94 -19.67 -4.33
C SER A 394 -20.37 -19.38 -5.74
N PHE A 395 -19.87 -18.18 -5.97
CA PHE A 395 -19.35 -17.77 -7.29
C PHE A 395 -17.82 -17.75 -7.35
N TYR A 396 -17.15 -17.59 -6.20
CA TYR A 396 -15.70 -17.43 -6.13
C TYR A 396 -15.09 -18.51 -5.23
N PRO A 397 -14.13 -19.30 -5.74
CA PRO A 397 -13.51 -20.40 -4.99
C PRO A 397 -12.48 -19.92 -3.93
N GLY A 398 -12.12 -18.67 -3.95
CA GLY A 398 -11.13 -18.07 -3.04
C GLY A 398 -11.23 -16.55 -3.02
N ILE A 399 -10.51 -15.91 -2.09
CA ILE A 399 -10.38 -14.46 -2.03
C ILE A 399 -9.67 -13.92 -3.27
N MET A 400 -9.78 -12.63 -3.50
CA MET A 400 -9.09 -11.98 -4.60
C MET A 400 -7.58 -11.87 -4.31
N HIS A 401 -6.76 -12.37 -5.25
CA HIS A 401 -5.31 -12.36 -5.19
C HIS A 401 -4.66 -11.46 -6.25
N ARG A 402 -5.39 -11.07 -7.29
CA ARG A 402 -4.88 -10.27 -8.40
C ARG A 402 -5.97 -9.50 -9.11
N TRP A 403 -5.60 -8.47 -9.83
CA TRP A 403 -6.46 -7.83 -10.81
C TRP A 403 -6.48 -8.64 -12.12
N PRO A 404 -7.61 -8.62 -12.84
CA PRO A 404 -7.65 -9.16 -14.19
C PRO A 404 -6.80 -8.29 -15.11
N TYR A 405 -6.18 -8.91 -16.10
CA TYR A 405 -5.54 -8.14 -17.17
C TYR A 405 -6.59 -7.31 -17.93
N PRO A 406 -6.23 -6.10 -18.40
CA PRO A 406 -7.16 -5.29 -19.20
C PRO A 406 -7.61 -6.05 -20.45
N GLU A 407 -8.90 -6.01 -20.73
CA GLU A 407 -9.48 -6.67 -21.91
C GLU A 407 -8.83 -6.20 -23.22
N ARG A 408 -8.49 -4.90 -23.29
CA ARG A 408 -7.81 -4.33 -24.45
C ARG A 408 -6.44 -4.97 -24.68
N GLU A 409 -5.69 -5.23 -23.61
CA GLU A 409 -4.38 -5.90 -23.71
C GLU A 409 -4.57 -7.32 -24.26
N GLY A 410 -5.49 -8.10 -23.70
CA GLY A 410 -5.79 -9.46 -24.15
C GLY A 410 -6.30 -9.53 -25.61
N SER A 411 -6.85 -8.45 -26.16
CA SER A 411 -7.34 -8.44 -27.54
C SER A 411 -6.27 -8.05 -28.58
N VAL A 412 -5.12 -7.49 -28.16
CA VAL A 412 -4.08 -7.00 -29.08
C VAL A 412 -2.72 -7.68 -28.88
N ASN A 413 -2.51 -8.39 -27.77
CA ASN A 413 -1.24 -9.03 -27.43
C ASN A 413 -1.46 -10.49 -27.03
N ASP A 414 -1.11 -11.40 -27.92
CA ASP A 414 -1.22 -12.85 -27.70
C ASP A 414 -0.30 -13.38 -26.58
N ASN A 415 0.61 -12.57 -26.06
CA ASN A 415 1.51 -12.94 -24.97
C ASN A 415 0.91 -12.75 -23.57
N VAL A 416 -0.32 -12.23 -23.46
CA VAL A 416 -1.00 -12.10 -22.15
C VAL A 416 -1.18 -13.47 -21.52
N PRO A 417 -0.66 -13.72 -20.30
CA PRO A 417 -0.80 -15.01 -19.65
C PRO A 417 -2.27 -15.37 -19.39
N HIS A 418 -2.61 -16.63 -19.61
CA HIS A 418 -3.89 -17.14 -19.19
C HIS A 418 -3.95 -17.23 -17.65
N VAL A 419 -5.03 -16.74 -17.06
CA VAL A 419 -5.29 -16.80 -15.63
C VAL A 419 -6.72 -17.27 -15.39
N ASP A 420 -6.89 -18.26 -14.50
CA ASP A 420 -8.19 -18.89 -14.24
C ASP A 420 -9.21 -17.91 -13.60
N GLY A 421 -8.72 -16.90 -12.88
CA GLY A 421 -9.55 -15.87 -12.25
C GLY A 421 -8.79 -15.03 -11.24
N VAL A 422 -9.48 -14.05 -10.69
CA VAL A 422 -8.90 -13.12 -9.68
C VAL A 422 -8.46 -13.83 -8.39
N TRP A 423 -8.93 -15.05 -8.16
CA TRP A 423 -8.54 -15.92 -7.02
C TRP A 423 -7.23 -16.68 -7.25
N THR A 424 -6.59 -16.52 -8.42
CA THR A 424 -5.31 -17.18 -8.70
C THR A 424 -4.19 -16.45 -7.95
N LYS A 425 -3.53 -17.20 -7.05
CA LYS A 425 -2.41 -16.67 -6.27
C LYS A 425 -1.30 -16.15 -7.18
N MET A 426 -0.62 -15.11 -6.70
CA MET A 426 0.60 -14.60 -7.32
C MET A 426 1.82 -15.41 -6.90
N TRP A 427 2.91 -15.28 -7.63
CA TRP A 427 4.12 -16.06 -7.40
C TRP A 427 4.69 -15.91 -5.98
N PHE A 428 4.68 -14.70 -5.42
CA PHE A 428 5.27 -14.42 -4.10
C PHE A 428 4.42 -14.94 -2.91
N GLU A 429 3.19 -15.35 -3.14
CA GLU A 429 2.29 -15.82 -2.10
C GLU A 429 2.58 -17.27 -1.68
N ASN A 430 2.43 -17.56 -0.40
CA ASN A 430 2.61 -18.92 0.14
C ASN A 430 1.48 -19.89 -0.22
#